data_43381b334fce6b790f55d31ca376bea0
#
_entry.id   43381b334fce6b790f55d31ca376bea0
#
_cell.length_a   1.000
_cell.length_b   1.000
_cell.length_c   1.000
_cell.angle_alpha   90.00
_cell.angle_beta   90.00
_cell.angle_gamma   90.00
#
_symmetry.space_group_name_H-M   'P 1'
#
loop_
_entity.id
_entity.type
_entity.pdbx_description
1 polymer ?
#
loop_
_entity_poly.entity_id
_entity_poly.type
_entity_poly.pdbx_seq_one_letter_code
_entity_poly.pdbx_strand_id
1 'polypeptide(L)'
;ELYDRGMRMPDDVIILLSDDNWGDIRRLPNAEERKHPGGWGMYYHVDYVGAPRNSKWLNVTHIQHLWEQMQLTYDYGVDKIWVLNVGDLKPMEYPITLFLDMAWNPKSFTIDNLLDHTKTFCAEAFGEEQAEEAARILNLVCKYNGRITAEMLDATTYNLETGEWKQVSDEY
;
A
#
# COMPACT_ATOMS: atom_id res chain seq x y z
N GLU A 1 -10.88 2.42 17.98
CA GLU A 1 -12.02 3.09 18.66
C GLU A 1 -12.33 2.45 20.03
N LEU A 2 -12.61 1.13 20.12
CA LEU A 2 -12.88 0.47 21.40
C LEU A 2 -11.67 0.51 22.34
N TYR A 3 -10.48 0.30 21.80
CA TYR A 3 -9.23 0.40 22.54
C TYR A 3 -9.03 1.81 23.13
N ASP A 4 -9.33 2.84 22.35
CA ASP A 4 -9.24 4.26 22.79
C ASP A 4 -10.26 4.61 23.87
N ARG A 5 -11.36 3.84 23.94
CA ARG A 5 -12.38 3.94 24.99
C ARG A 5 -12.08 3.11 26.23
N GLY A 6 -10.89 2.51 26.31
CA GLY A 6 -10.42 1.80 27.50
C GLY A 6 -10.47 0.28 27.43
N MET A 7 -10.90 -0.32 26.31
CA MET A 7 -10.79 -1.77 26.14
C MET A 7 -9.30 -2.18 26.16
N ARG A 8 -9.00 -3.28 26.83
CA ARG A 8 -7.64 -3.84 26.86
C ARG A 8 -7.68 -5.33 26.54
N MET A 9 -6.61 -5.80 25.89
CA MET A 9 -6.43 -7.20 25.53
C MET A 9 -5.59 -7.93 26.57
N PRO A 10 -5.76 -9.25 26.75
CA PRO A 10 -4.83 -10.09 27.49
C PRO A 10 -3.39 -9.98 26.95
N ASP A 11 -2.41 -10.22 27.81
CA ASP A 11 -0.99 -10.03 27.51
C ASP A 11 -0.45 -10.97 26.41
N ASP A 12 -1.12 -12.06 26.14
CA ASP A 12 -0.79 -13.06 25.10
C ASP A 12 -1.49 -12.82 23.76
N VAL A 13 -2.27 -11.75 23.64
CA VAL A 13 -3.03 -11.40 22.42
C VAL A 13 -2.32 -10.31 21.63
N ILE A 14 -2.02 -10.57 20.36
CA ILE A 14 -1.53 -9.55 19.43
C ILE A 14 -2.68 -8.61 19.07
N ILE A 15 -2.47 -7.30 19.20
CA ILE A 15 -3.46 -6.29 18.80
C ILE A 15 -3.23 -5.94 17.34
N LEU A 16 -4.21 -6.27 16.48
CA LEU A 16 -4.14 -5.99 15.07
C LEU A 16 -4.83 -4.65 14.76
N LEU A 17 -4.08 -3.70 14.23
CA LEU A 17 -4.59 -2.46 13.66
C LEU A 17 -4.94 -2.64 12.18
N SER A 18 -5.69 -1.72 11.63
CA SER A 18 -6.01 -1.67 10.20
C SER A 18 -5.77 -0.25 9.68
N ASP A 19 -5.46 -0.15 8.39
CA ASP A 19 -5.54 1.10 7.65
C ASP A 19 -7.01 1.54 7.46
N ASP A 20 -7.23 2.57 6.67
CA ASP A 20 -8.57 3.09 6.36
C ASP A 20 -9.21 2.46 5.10
N ASN A 21 -8.73 1.30 4.65
CA ASN A 21 -9.06 0.59 3.41
C ASN A 21 -8.44 1.19 2.13
N TRP A 22 -7.80 2.35 2.23
CA TRP A 22 -7.18 3.05 1.09
C TRP A 22 -5.66 3.15 1.21
N GLY A 23 -5.09 2.43 2.17
CA GLY A 23 -3.65 2.41 2.42
C GLY A 23 -3.16 3.50 3.36
N ASP A 24 -4.04 4.28 3.99
CA ASP A 24 -3.65 5.30 4.97
C ASP A 24 -3.78 4.77 6.40
N ILE A 25 -2.68 4.74 7.13
CA ILE A 25 -2.66 4.31 8.53
C ILE A 25 -3.11 5.45 9.43
N ARG A 26 -4.26 5.27 10.06
CA ARG A 26 -4.92 6.29 10.88
C ARG A 26 -4.53 6.25 12.35
N ARG A 27 -3.97 5.15 12.82
CA ARG A 27 -3.63 4.94 14.21
C ARG A 27 -2.42 4.03 14.35
N LEU A 28 -1.50 4.43 15.20
CA LEU A 28 -0.37 3.63 15.66
C LEU A 28 -0.30 3.67 17.20
N PRO A 29 0.32 2.68 17.85
CA PRO A 29 0.45 2.67 19.30
C PRO A 29 1.38 3.79 19.76
N ASN A 30 0.98 4.48 20.82
CA ASN A 30 1.87 5.42 21.51
C ASN A 30 2.93 4.69 22.36
N ALA A 31 3.83 5.43 23.02
CA ALA A 31 4.94 4.87 23.79
C ALA A 31 4.50 3.94 24.94
N GLU A 32 3.37 4.21 25.59
CA GLU A 32 2.84 3.35 26.65
C GLU A 32 2.15 2.11 26.07
N GLU A 33 1.39 2.28 25.01
CA GLU A 33 0.67 1.19 24.34
C GLU A 33 1.65 0.16 23.75
N ARG A 34 2.81 0.61 23.26
CA ARG A 34 3.88 -0.28 22.76
C ARG A 34 4.44 -1.24 23.80
N LYS A 35 4.18 -1.01 25.09
CA LYS A 35 4.59 -1.91 26.17
C LYS A 35 3.68 -3.14 26.31
N HIS A 36 2.58 -3.21 25.55
CA HIS A 36 1.71 -4.38 25.56
C HIS A 36 2.48 -5.64 25.18
N PRO A 37 2.52 -6.67 26.06
CA PRO A 37 3.39 -7.83 25.87
C PRO A 37 3.08 -8.65 24.61
N GLY A 38 1.81 -8.78 24.24
CA GLY A 38 1.39 -9.47 23.01
C GLY A 38 1.86 -8.77 21.74
N GLY A 39 2.15 -7.48 21.83
CA GLY A 39 2.63 -6.68 20.71
C GLY A 39 1.52 -6.29 19.72
N TRP A 40 1.94 -5.73 18.58
CA TRP A 40 1.05 -5.09 17.60
C TRP A 40 1.27 -5.64 16.21
N GLY A 41 0.20 -5.72 15.45
CA GLY A 41 0.19 -6.08 14.04
C GLY A 41 -0.59 -5.07 13.20
N MET A 42 -0.47 -5.20 11.87
CA MET A 42 -1.16 -4.35 10.89
C MET A 42 -1.85 -5.20 9.83
N TYR A 43 -3.10 -4.86 9.54
CA TYR A 43 -3.84 -5.31 8.38
C TYR A 43 -3.89 -4.17 7.36
N TYR A 44 -3.25 -4.36 6.21
CA TYR A 44 -3.05 -3.33 5.20
C TYR A 44 -3.73 -3.71 3.89
N HIS A 45 -4.29 -2.72 3.17
CA HIS A 45 -4.97 -2.92 1.90
C HIS A 45 -4.13 -2.38 0.73
N VAL A 46 -3.87 -3.22 -0.26
CA VAL A 46 -3.46 -2.79 -1.61
C VAL A 46 -4.62 -2.87 -2.60
N ASP A 47 -5.71 -3.52 -2.20
CA ASP A 47 -7.01 -3.49 -2.87
C ASP A 47 -8.13 -3.42 -1.84
N TYR A 48 -9.19 -2.70 -2.16
CA TYR A 48 -10.40 -2.65 -1.36
C TYR A 48 -11.63 -2.81 -2.23
N VAL A 49 -12.44 -3.80 -1.90
CA VAL A 49 -13.71 -4.10 -2.57
C VAL A 49 -14.85 -3.83 -1.59
N GLY A 50 -15.64 -2.80 -1.85
CA GLY A 50 -16.78 -2.46 -1.02
C GLY A 50 -17.56 -1.28 -1.60
N ALA A 51 -18.86 -1.20 -1.22
CA ALA A 51 -19.69 -0.09 -1.65
C ALA A 51 -19.11 1.25 -1.17
N PRO A 52 -19.11 2.31 -1.98
CA PRO A 52 -19.72 2.41 -3.30
C PRO A 52 -18.78 2.00 -4.46
N ARG A 53 -17.65 1.39 -4.18
CA ARG A 53 -16.59 1.07 -5.15
C ARG A 53 -16.61 -0.40 -5.53
N ASN A 54 -16.10 -0.70 -6.73
CA ASN A 54 -15.91 -2.07 -7.21
C ASN A 54 -14.42 -2.37 -7.34
N SER A 55 -14.03 -3.63 -7.19
CA SER A 55 -12.72 -4.09 -7.63
C SER A 55 -12.54 -3.82 -9.12
N LYS A 56 -11.43 -3.22 -9.50
CA LYS A 56 -11.07 -2.95 -10.90
C LYS A 56 -10.04 -3.96 -11.43
N TRP A 57 -9.60 -4.89 -10.60
CA TRP A 57 -8.52 -5.85 -10.84
C TRP A 57 -7.31 -5.22 -11.57
N LEU A 58 -7.00 -3.99 -11.18
CA LEU A 58 -5.84 -3.22 -11.66
C LEU A 58 -4.89 -2.98 -10.49
N ASN A 59 -3.60 -3.00 -10.76
CA ASN A 59 -2.63 -2.55 -9.78
C ASN A 59 -2.67 -1.02 -9.71
N VAL A 60 -3.31 -0.51 -8.67
CA VAL A 60 -3.43 0.92 -8.37
C VAL A 60 -2.56 1.34 -7.18
N THR A 61 -1.72 0.43 -6.69
CA THR A 61 -0.89 0.65 -5.51
C THR A 61 0.19 1.67 -5.80
N HIS A 62 0.21 2.76 -5.03
CA HIS A 62 1.30 3.72 -5.06
C HIS A 62 2.48 3.16 -4.26
N ILE A 63 3.55 2.78 -4.95
CA ILE A 63 4.69 2.03 -4.39
C ILE A 63 5.35 2.78 -3.22
N GLN A 64 5.60 4.07 -3.40
CA GLN A 64 6.23 4.91 -2.38
C GLN A 64 5.32 5.08 -1.15
N HIS A 65 4.02 5.14 -1.35
CA HIS A 65 3.05 5.22 -0.27
C HIS A 65 3.00 3.93 0.55
N LEU A 66 2.96 2.77 -0.13
CA LEU A 66 3.05 1.47 0.54
C LEU A 66 4.31 1.39 1.41
N TRP A 67 5.46 1.75 0.86
CA TRP A 67 6.72 1.78 1.61
C TRP A 67 6.64 2.72 2.81
N GLU A 68 6.21 3.96 2.61
CA GLU A 68 6.12 4.96 3.68
C GLU A 68 5.24 4.48 4.84
N GLN A 69 4.05 3.98 4.53
CA GLN A 69 3.09 3.55 5.54
C GLN A 69 3.57 2.30 6.31
N MET A 70 4.21 1.36 5.62
CA MET A 70 4.74 0.17 6.29
C MET A 70 6.04 0.45 7.04
N GLN A 71 6.89 1.36 6.57
CA GLN A 71 8.05 1.84 7.33
C GLN A 71 7.59 2.56 8.60
N LEU A 72 6.61 3.45 8.51
CA LEU A 72 6.00 4.12 9.65
C LEU A 72 5.43 3.10 10.65
N THR A 73 4.74 2.07 10.15
CA THR A 73 4.20 0.97 10.96
C THR A 73 5.31 0.29 11.78
N TYR A 74 6.40 -0.06 11.12
CA TYR A 74 7.55 -0.69 11.77
C TYR A 74 8.22 0.22 12.80
N ASP A 75 8.45 1.49 12.47
CA ASP A 75 9.10 2.47 13.35
C ASP A 75 8.31 2.74 14.63
N TYR A 76 7.00 2.53 14.57
CA TYR A 76 6.12 2.62 15.75
C TYR A 76 5.96 1.29 16.52
N GLY A 77 6.75 0.26 16.19
CA GLY A 77 6.78 -1.01 16.92
C GLY A 77 5.61 -1.94 16.62
N VAL A 78 5.02 -1.82 15.45
CA VAL A 78 3.97 -2.72 14.94
C VAL A 78 4.65 -3.76 14.04
N ASP A 79 5.24 -4.78 14.68
CA ASP A 79 6.18 -5.71 14.05
C ASP A 79 5.86 -7.20 14.26
N LYS A 80 4.73 -7.53 14.92
CA LYS A 80 4.43 -8.94 15.25
C LYS A 80 3.80 -9.71 14.12
N ILE A 81 2.89 -9.06 13.40
CA ILE A 81 2.22 -9.67 12.26
C ILE A 81 1.80 -8.57 11.28
N TRP A 82 2.09 -8.78 10.01
CA TRP A 82 1.58 -7.95 8.93
C TRP A 82 0.70 -8.82 8.02
N VAL A 83 -0.50 -8.34 7.76
CA VAL A 83 -1.48 -9.01 6.89
C VAL A 83 -1.78 -8.09 5.72
N LEU A 84 -1.73 -8.63 4.51
CA LEU A 84 -2.01 -7.88 3.29
C LEU A 84 -3.32 -8.34 2.67
N ASN A 85 -4.24 -7.40 2.48
CA ASN A 85 -5.42 -7.60 1.64
C ASN A 85 -5.07 -7.24 0.19
N VAL A 86 -5.23 -8.19 -0.71
CA VAL A 86 -4.73 -8.08 -2.09
C VAL A 86 -5.82 -8.12 -3.15
N GLY A 87 -7.07 -8.44 -2.80
CA GLY A 87 -8.11 -8.71 -3.79
C GLY A 87 -7.72 -9.87 -4.70
N ASP A 88 -7.68 -9.63 -6.01
CA ASP A 88 -7.17 -10.61 -6.97
C ASP A 88 -5.63 -10.65 -6.93
N LEU A 89 -5.05 -11.87 -7.04
CA LEU A 89 -3.60 -12.03 -7.03
C LEU A 89 -2.93 -11.39 -8.23
N LYS A 90 -3.57 -11.45 -9.38
CA LYS A 90 -3.15 -10.72 -10.58
C LYS A 90 -4.02 -9.47 -10.74
N PRO A 91 -3.43 -8.31 -10.95
CA PRO A 91 -2.02 -7.99 -11.23
C PRO A 91 -1.23 -7.49 -10.00
N MET A 92 -1.51 -8.01 -8.81
CA MET A 92 -0.94 -7.53 -7.53
C MET A 92 0.40 -8.19 -7.18
N GLU A 93 1.02 -8.95 -8.09
CA GLU A 93 2.25 -9.68 -7.82
C GLU A 93 3.36 -8.77 -7.26
N TYR A 94 3.56 -7.60 -7.84
CA TYR A 94 4.62 -6.70 -7.39
C TYR A 94 4.33 -6.07 -6.02
N PRO A 95 3.16 -5.49 -5.74
CA PRO A 95 2.83 -5.02 -4.39
C PRO A 95 2.93 -6.11 -3.32
N ILE A 96 2.52 -7.35 -3.64
CA ILE A 96 2.64 -8.49 -2.73
C ILE A 96 4.12 -8.77 -2.43
N THR A 97 4.96 -8.87 -3.46
CA THR A 97 6.40 -9.14 -3.31
C THR A 97 7.05 -8.05 -2.47
N LEU A 98 6.83 -6.79 -2.80
CA LEU A 98 7.39 -5.67 -2.04
C LEU A 98 6.97 -5.69 -0.57
N PHE A 99 5.68 -5.89 -0.30
CA PHE A 99 5.18 -5.94 1.07
C PHE A 99 5.80 -7.08 1.88
N LEU A 100 5.92 -8.28 1.29
CA LEU A 100 6.49 -9.45 1.98
C LEU A 100 8.00 -9.29 2.20
N ASP A 101 8.72 -8.74 1.24
CA ASP A 101 10.16 -8.47 1.38
C ASP A 101 10.43 -7.38 2.42
N MET A 102 9.58 -6.35 2.49
CA MET A 102 9.61 -5.36 3.56
C MET A 102 9.29 -5.99 4.92
N ALA A 103 8.32 -6.90 5.00
CA ALA A 103 7.99 -7.60 6.24
C ALA A 103 9.14 -8.49 6.71
N TRP A 104 9.90 -9.08 5.78
CA TRP A 104 11.07 -9.88 6.09
C TRP A 104 12.24 -9.04 6.61
N ASN A 105 12.53 -7.92 5.98
CA ASN A 105 13.61 -7.02 6.39
C ASN A 105 13.27 -5.53 6.16
N PRO A 106 12.46 -4.92 7.04
CA PRO A 106 12.00 -3.53 6.85
C PRO A 106 13.14 -2.52 6.72
N LYS A 107 14.27 -2.78 7.40
CA LYS A 107 15.42 -1.86 7.44
C LYS A 107 16.23 -1.83 6.15
N SER A 108 16.02 -2.77 5.24
CA SER A 108 16.73 -2.79 3.95
C SER A 108 16.13 -1.86 2.91
N PHE A 109 14.93 -1.33 3.17
CA PHE A 109 14.20 -0.49 2.22
C PHE A 109 14.31 0.99 2.57
N THR A 110 14.62 1.77 1.54
CA THR A 110 14.65 3.23 1.59
C THR A 110 13.96 3.78 0.35
N ILE A 111 13.56 5.05 0.36
CA ILE A 111 12.98 5.69 -0.82
C ILE A 111 13.89 5.60 -2.04
N ASP A 112 15.20 5.60 -1.83
CA ASP A 112 16.20 5.63 -2.91
C ASP A 112 16.37 4.27 -3.60
N ASN A 113 16.09 3.15 -2.90
CA ASN A 113 16.30 1.81 -3.45
C ASN A 113 15.02 1.08 -3.89
N LEU A 114 13.86 1.69 -3.76
CA LEU A 114 12.59 1.09 -4.21
C LEU A 114 12.58 0.78 -5.70
N LEU A 115 13.16 1.65 -6.52
CA LEU A 115 13.25 1.40 -7.97
C LEU A 115 14.15 0.21 -8.29
N ASP A 116 15.23 0.01 -7.55
CA ASP A 116 16.12 -1.14 -7.74
C ASP A 116 15.42 -2.45 -7.38
N HIS A 117 14.60 -2.45 -6.33
CA HIS A 117 13.73 -3.58 -6.01
C HIS A 117 12.73 -3.88 -7.14
N THR A 118 12.10 -2.84 -7.73
CA THR A 118 11.22 -2.99 -8.89
C THR A 118 11.95 -3.60 -10.09
N LYS A 119 13.19 -3.17 -10.34
CA LYS A 119 14.04 -3.72 -11.42
C LYS A 119 14.35 -5.19 -11.20
N THR A 120 14.69 -5.58 -9.97
CA THR A 120 14.94 -6.99 -9.63
C THR A 120 13.70 -7.84 -9.89
N PHE A 121 12.53 -7.42 -9.43
CA PHE A 121 11.27 -8.11 -9.73
C PHE A 121 11.01 -8.22 -11.23
N CYS A 122 11.23 -7.14 -11.99
CA CYS A 122 11.04 -7.15 -13.44
C CYS A 122 12.06 -8.02 -14.17
N ALA A 123 13.30 -8.11 -13.68
CA ALA A 123 14.32 -9.01 -14.22
C ALA A 123 13.92 -10.49 -14.08
N GLU A 124 13.38 -10.84 -12.92
CA GLU A 124 12.87 -12.20 -12.67
C GLU A 124 11.65 -12.53 -13.52
N ALA A 125 10.74 -11.56 -13.72
CA ALA A 125 9.49 -11.77 -14.44
C ALA A 125 9.64 -11.71 -15.98
N PHE A 126 10.52 -10.85 -16.52
CA PHE A 126 10.60 -10.50 -17.94
C PHE A 126 12.00 -10.68 -18.54
N GLY A 127 12.99 -10.99 -17.73
CA GLY A 127 14.41 -11.11 -18.13
C GLY A 127 15.17 -9.79 -17.99
N GLU A 128 16.49 -9.93 -17.82
CA GLU A 128 17.41 -8.79 -17.55
C GLU A 128 17.36 -7.70 -18.62
N GLU A 129 17.23 -8.08 -19.89
CA GLU A 129 17.20 -7.12 -21.01
C GLU A 129 16.01 -6.16 -20.96
N GLN A 130 14.89 -6.59 -20.36
CA GLN A 130 13.67 -5.81 -20.28
C GLN A 130 13.47 -5.15 -18.91
N ALA A 131 14.26 -5.51 -17.92
CA ALA A 131 14.04 -5.17 -16.52
C ALA A 131 13.93 -3.67 -16.28
N GLU A 132 14.80 -2.86 -16.85
CA GLU A 132 14.82 -1.42 -16.63
C GLU A 132 13.58 -0.73 -17.20
N GLU A 133 13.24 -1.04 -18.45
CA GLU A 133 12.06 -0.44 -19.09
C GLU A 133 10.76 -0.94 -18.46
N ALA A 134 10.68 -2.23 -18.14
CA ALA A 134 9.51 -2.79 -17.44
C ALA A 134 9.34 -2.15 -16.06
N ALA A 135 10.41 -1.96 -15.29
CA ALA A 135 10.35 -1.29 -13.99
C ALA A 135 9.92 0.17 -14.12
N ARG A 136 10.45 0.89 -15.12
CA ARG A 136 10.04 2.27 -15.40
C ARG A 136 8.55 2.36 -15.71
N ILE A 137 8.04 1.48 -16.56
CA ILE A 137 6.62 1.43 -16.94
C ILE A 137 5.77 1.10 -15.71
N LEU A 138 6.13 0.06 -14.95
CA LEU A 138 5.39 -0.36 -13.75
C LEU A 138 5.31 0.78 -12.73
N ASN A 139 6.42 1.47 -12.45
CA ASN A 139 6.41 2.62 -11.54
C ASN A 139 5.54 3.77 -12.05
N LEU A 140 5.54 4.05 -13.34
CA LEU A 140 4.67 5.09 -13.92
C LEU A 140 3.19 4.71 -13.82
N VAL A 141 2.83 3.47 -14.11
CA VAL A 141 1.46 2.96 -13.95
C VAL A 141 0.99 3.14 -12.52
N CYS A 142 1.78 2.67 -11.55
CA CYS A 142 1.48 2.83 -10.13
C CYS A 142 1.37 4.30 -9.72
N LYS A 143 2.29 5.14 -10.19
CA LYS A 143 2.28 6.59 -9.90
C LYS A 143 1.03 7.28 -10.43
N TYR A 144 0.62 6.98 -11.66
CA TYR A 144 -0.54 7.64 -12.26
C TYR A 144 -1.85 7.14 -11.65
N ASN A 145 -1.98 5.83 -11.41
CA ASN A 145 -3.13 5.27 -10.72
C ASN A 145 -3.21 5.71 -9.25
N GLY A 146 -2.09 6.00 -8.60
CA GLY A 146 -2.06 6.56 -7.25
C GLY A 146 -2.57 8.01 -7.13
N ARG A 147 -2.70 8.74 -8.24
CA ARG A 147 -3.27 10.11 -8.22
C ARG A 147 -4.80 10.08 -8.10
N ILE A 148 -5.44 9.24 -8.90
CA ILE A 148 -6.85 8.89 -8.79
C ILE A 148 -6.93 7.39 -8.97
N THR A 149 -7.29 6.68 -7.92
CA THR A 149 -7.41 5.22 -7.97
C THR A 149 -8.55 4.83 -8.91
N ALA A 150 -8.43 3.67 -9.53
CA ALA A 150 -9.45 3.19 -10.47
C ALA A 150 -10.83 3.06 -9.82
N GLU A 151 -10.88 2.80 -8.52
CA GLU A 151 -12.10 2.71 -7.72
C GLU A 151 -12.85 4.04 -7.63
N MET A 152 -12.16 5.15 -7.79
CA MET A 152 -12.73 6.50 -7.74
C MET A 152 -13.23 6.98 -9.11
N LEU A 153 -12.94 6.24 -10.19
CA LEU A 153 -13.34 6.61 -11.53
C LEU A 153 -14.81 6.27 -11.79
N ASP A 154 -15.52 7.21 -12.38
CA ASP A 154 -16.87 7.04 -12.90
C ASP A 154 -17.02 7.64 -14.31
N ALA A 155 -18.22 7.57 -14.88
CA ALA A 155 -18.48 8.04 -16.23
C ALA A 155 -18.26 9.56 -16.41
N THR A 156 -18.16 10.32 -15.33
CA THR A 156 -18.00 11.79 -15.35
C THR A 156 -16.56 12.23 -15.11
N THR A 157 -15.70 11.38 -14.57
CA THR A 157 -14.33 11.72 -14.13
C THR A 157 -13.49 12.32 -15.27
N TYR A 158 -13.56 11.73 -16.46
CA TYR A 158 -12.80 12.19 -17.64
C TYR A 158 -13.66 12.94 -18.66
N ASN A 159 -14.78 13.50 -18.23
CA ASN A 159 -15.62 14.31 -19.12
C ASN A 159 -14.92 15.64 -19.43
N LEU A 160 -14.65 15.89 -20.70
CA LEU A 160 -13.95 17.10 -21.18
C LEU A 160 -14.71 18.39 -20.95
N GLU A 161 -16.05 18.34 -20.83
CA GLU A 161 -16.90 19.51 -20.64
C GLU A 161 -17.09 19.85 -19.15
N THR A 162 -17.27 18.85 -18.29
CA THR A 162 -17.67 19.01 -16.90
C THR A 162 -16.74 18.31 -15.90
N GLY A 163 -15.86 17.42 -16.39
CA GLY A 163 -14.97 16.63 -15.56
C GLY A 163 -13.75 17.40 -15.03
N GLU A 164 -12.99 16.76 -14.18
CA GLU A 164 -11.78 17.31 -13.56
C GLU A 164 -10.72 17.73 -14.58
N TRP A 165 -10.72 17.14 -15.77
CA TRP A 165 -9.78 17.44 -16.85
C TRP A 165 -10.02 18.77 -17.55
N LYS A 166 -11.14 19.43 -17.30
CA LYS A 166 -11.41 20.76 -17.87
C LYS A 166 -10.35 21.81 -17.51
N GLN A 167 -9.59 21.58 -16.44
CA GLN A 167 -8.57 22.50 -15.94
C GLN A 167 -7.13 22.01 -16.20
N VAL A 168 -6.95 20.83 -16.78
CA VAL A 168 -5.63 20.33 -17.12
C VAL A 168 -5.22 20.94 -18.45
N SER A 169 -4.17 21.75 -18.42
CA SER A 169 -3.58 22.31 -19.65
C SER A 169 -2.92 21.22 -20.48
N ASP A 170 -2.81 21.42 -21.78
CA ASP A 170 -2.18 20.51 -22.76
C ASP A 170 -0.66 20.27 -22.50
N GLU A 171 -0.12 20.74 -21.36
CA GLU A 171 1.28 20.63 -20.95
C GLU A 171 1.60 19.40 -20.08
N TYR A 172 0.69 18.42 -19.98
CA TYR A 172 0.94 17.18 -19.24
C TYR A 172 0.95 15.93 -20.14
#